data_db97d042218dbed4560a4dcbd05e704a
#
_entry.id   db97d042218dbed4560a4dcbd05e704a
#
_cell.length_a   1.000
_cell.length_b   1.000
_cell.length_c   1.000
_cell.angle_alpha   90.00
_cell.angle_beta   90.00
_cell.angle_gamma   90.00
#
_symmetry.space_group_name_H-M   'P 1'
#
loop_
_entity.id
_entity.type
_entity.pdbx_description
1 polymer ?
#
loop_
_entity_poly.entity_id
_entity_poly.type
_entity_poly.pdbx_seq_one_letter_code
_entity_poly.pdbx_strand_id
1 'polypeptide(L)'
;IGKYYQRKQKKLLKKVDAVLTISDELAIRLGGGTVLYNSEPLEVVEKPVENHTFGMDGVIAGYIGGLRKPILEEILEAGSKVNALSLLIVGGPPKGRSGYSQMIEELEKMAVEKGANAKFTGPLPYSMMNECYAACDILIVGHYVDERLRDFAVPKKLLDAMAYKVPVIVGPYEARKKIVERYECGIVSDDWTKTLTMLSNDKKLRKKMGDNGFKAFKMNYSWD
;
A
#
# COMPACT_ATOMS: atom_id res chain seq x y z
N ILE A 1 20.90 5.60 10.94
CA ILE A 1 21.96 4.60 10.72
C ILE A 1 23.26 5.27 11.10
N GLY A 2 23.97 4.71 12.10
CA GLY A 2 25.22 5.32 12.59
C GLY A 2 26.27 5.44 11.49
N LYS A 3 27.21 6.40 11.65
CA LYS A 3 28.33 6.67 10.72
C LYS A 3 29.09 5.40 10.32
N TYR A 4 29.13 4.38 11.19
CA TYR A 4 29.75 3.07 10.93
C TYR A 4 29.11 2.35 9.74
N TYR A 5 27.78 2.21 9.73
CA TYR A 5 27.06 1.51 8.63
C TYR A 5 27.15 2.27 7.30
N GLN A 6 27.15 3.60 7.33
CA GLN A 6 27.32 4.40 6.12
C GLN A 6 28.73 4.20 5.51
N ARG A 7 29.78 4.14 6.37
CA ARG A 7 31.14 3.85 5.91
C ARG A 7 31.26 2.45 5.33
N LYS A 8 30.65 1.45 5.99
CA LYS A 8 30.64 0.05 5.51
C LYS A 8 29.92 -0.06 4.16
N GLN A 9 28.76 0.58 4.02
CA GLN A 9 28.00 0.63 2.76
C GLN A 9 28.82 1.25 1.63
N LYS A 10 29.45 2.40 1.85
CA LYS A 10 30.35 3.04 0.84
C LYS A 10 31.52 2.16 0.43
N LYS A 11 32.09 1.36 1.35
CA LYS A 11 33.15 0.41 1.03
C LYS A 11 32.63 -0.78 0.21
N LEU A 12 31.44 -1.27 0.49
CA LEU A 12 30.82 -2.37 -0.26
C LEU A 12 30.44 -1.93 -1.68
N LEU A 13 29.86 -0.75 -1.85
CA LEU A 13 29.49 -0.21 -3.18
C LEU A 13 30.69 -0.10 -4.13
N LYS A 14 31.91 0.05 -3.62
CA LYS A 14 33.13 0.05 -4.45
C LYS A 14 33.63 -1.33 -4.87
N LYS A 15 33.01 -2.42 -4.37
CA LYS A 15 33.44 -3.80 -4.58
C LYS A 15 32.44 -4.63 -5.38
N VAL A 16 31.33 -4.03 -5.79
CA VAL A 16 30.28 -4.71 -6.55
C VAL A 16 30.30 -4.21 -8.00
N ASP A 17 29.97 -5.08 -8.93
CA ASP A 17 29.95 -4.77 -10.36
C ASP A 17 28.69 -3.97 -10.75
N ALA A 18 27.59 -4.17 -10.01
CA ALA A 18 26.32 -3.47 -10.23
C ALA A 18 25.56 -3.24 -8.92
N VAL A 19 24.71 -2.22 -8.92
CA VAL A 19 23.79 -1.89 -7.82
C VAL A 19 22.39 -1.92 -8.37
N LEU A 20 21.53 -2.75 -7.77
CA LEU A 20 20.09 -2.76 -8.04
C LEU A 20 19.37 -2.09 -6.88
N THR A 21 18.40 -1.25 -7.20
CA THR A 21 17.59 -0.52 -6.21
C THR A 21 16.11 -0.67 -6.53
N ILE A 22 15.26 -0.37 -5.55
CA ILE A 22 13.80 -0.47 -5.67
C ILE A 22 13.12 0.88 -5.90
N SER A 23 13.89 1.96 -6.02
CA SER A 23 13.38 3.30 -6.32
C SER A 23 14.50 4.20 -6.82
N ASP A 24 14.13 5.25 -7.55
CA ASP A 24 15.03 6.30 -8.02
C ASP A 24 15.69 7.04 -6.83
N GLU A 25 14.92 7.34 -5.79
CA GLU A 25 15.40 8.00 -4.58
C GLU A 25 16.50 7.19 -3.90
N LEU A 26 16.35 5.86 -3.86
CA LEU A 26 17.38 5.00 -3.29
C LEU A 26 18.61 4.93 -4.20
N ALA A 27 18.45 4.88 -5.51
CA ALA A 27 19.55 4.95 -6.47
C ALA A 27 20.36 6.25 -6.31
N ILE A 28 19.69 7.39 -6.25
CA ILE A 28 20.32 8.71 -6.02
C ILE A 28 21.09 8.71 -4.69
N ARG A 29 20.49 8.21 -3.62
CA ARG A 29 21.13 8.14 -2.29
C ARG A 29 22.38 7.27 -2.29
N LEU A 30 22.42 6.21 -3.09
CA LEU A 30 23.56 5.30 -3.19
C LEU A 30 24.66 5.79 -4.14
N GLY A 31 24.39 6.85 -4.91
CA GLY A 31 25.33 7.42 -5.88
C GLY A 31 25.24 6.75 -7.25
N GLY A 32 24.13 6.09 -7.54
CA GLY A 32 23.81 5.42 -8.80
C GLY A 32 23.23 4.03 -8.58
N GLY A 33 22.81 3.40 -9.68
CA GLY A 33 22.25 2.05 -9.69
C GLY A 33 21.12 1.90 -10.70
N THR A 34 20.83 0.67 -11.08
CA THR A 34 19.67 0.33 -11.91
C THR A 34 18.45 0.16 -11.01
N VAL A 35 17.36 0.83 -11.32
CA VAL A 35 16.10 0.69 -10.59
C VAL A 35 15.36 -0.51 -11.13
N LEU A 36 15.05 -1.46 -10.24
CA LEU A 36 14.20 -2.60 -10.52
C LEU A 36 13.05 -2.57 -9.50
N TYR A 37 11.89 -2.15 -9.95
CA TYR A 37 10.72 -2.09 -9.09
C TYR A 37 10.24 -3.49 -8.71
N ASN A 38 9.82 -3.67 -7.46
CA ASN A 38 9.20 -4.91 -7.00
C ASN A 38 7.74 -4.96 -7.47
N SER A 39 7.54 -5.51 -8.66
CA SER A 39 6.28 -5.49 -9.39
C SER A 39 5.86 -6.90 -9.86
N GLU A 40 4.92 -6.95 -10.78
CA GLU A 40 4.38 -8.17 -11.39
C GLU A 40 4.33 -8.03 -12.92
N PRO A 41 4.40 -9.13 -13.68
CA PRO A 41 4.11 -9.11 -15.11
C PRO A 41 2.61 -8.92 -15.38
N LEU A 42 2.26 -8.35 -16.53
CA LEU A 42 0.87 -8.09 -16.93
C LEU A 42 0.02 -9.35 -16.99
N GLU A 43 0.58 -10.46 -17.48
CA GLU A 43 -0.13 -11.75 -17.56
C GLU A 43 -0.66 -12.24 -16.21
N VAL A 44 -0.03 -11.86 -15.11
CA VAL A 44 -0.50 -12.19 -13.75
C VAL A 44 -1.66 -11.30 -13.35
N VAL A 45 -1.62 -10.02 -13.74
CA VAL A 45 -2.61 -9.00 -13.38
C VAL A 45 -3.88 -9.12 -14.22
N GLU A 46 -3.74 -9.44 -15.50
CA GLU A 46 -4.87 -9.55 -16.45
C GLU A 46 -5.65 -10.85 -16.31
N LYS A 47 -5.26 -11.76 -15.41
CA LYS A 47 -6.07 -12.95 -15.12
C LYS A 47 -7.44 -12.55 -14.61
N PRO A 48 -8.53 -13.19 -15.08
CA PRO A 48 -9.86 -12.95 -14.54
C PRO A 48 -9.87 -13.18 -13.02
N VAL A 49 -10.38 -12.23 -12.29
CA VAL A 49 -10.54 -12.32 -10.84
C VAL A 49 -12.02 -12.45 -10.55
N GLU A 50 -12.40 -13.45 -9.75
CA GLU A 50 -13.75 -13.53 -9.23
C GLU A 50 -14.04 -12.29 -8.37
N ASN A 51 -15.24 -11.74 -8.51
CA ASN A 51 -15.62 -10.51 -7.82
C ASN A 51 -15.93 -10.83 -6.34
N HIS A 52 -14.88 -10.93 -5.54
CA HIS A 52 -14.99 -11.17 -4.11
C HIS A 52 -15.13 -9.86 -3.35
N THR A 53 -16.34 -9.60 -2.82
CA THR A 53 -16.53 -8.45 -1.90
C THR A 53 -16.19 -8.81 -0.46
N PHE A 54 -15.74 -10.02 -0.19
CA PHE A 54 -15.55 -10.55 1.17
C PHE A 54 -16.82 -10.45 2.04
N GLY A 55 -18.01 -10.38 1.41
CA GLY A 55 -19.28 -10.19 2.11
C GLY A 55 -19.45 -8.78 2.69
N MET A 56 -18.77 -7.79 2.10
CA MET A 56 -18.84 -6.38 2.51
C MET A 56 -19.63 -5.58 1.49
N ASP A 57 -20.35 -4.58 1.97
CA ASP A 57 -21.17 -3.66 1.18
C ASP A 57 -20.55 -2.27 1.12
N GLY A 58 -21.02 -1.46 0.16
CA GLY A 58 -20.61 -0.06 0.01
C GLY A 58 -19.25 0.09 -0.68
N VAL A 59 -18.54 1.15 -0.32
CA VAL A 59 -17.19 1.42 -0.81
C VAL A 59 -16.18 0.70 0.07
N ILE A 60 -15.31 -0.11 -0.53
CA ILE A 60 -14.32 -0.90 0.21
C ILE A 60 -12.95 -0.22 0.14
N ALA A 61 -12.46 0.23 1.31
CA ALA A 61 -11.09 0.70 1.44
C ALA A 61 -10.21 -0.41 2.05
N GLY A 62 -9.22 -0.87 1.28
CA GLY A 62 -8.33 -1.96 1.68
C GLY A 62 -7.04 -1.48 2.35
N TYR A 63 -6.58 -2.21 3.35
CA TYR A 63 -5.21 -2.16 3.85
C TYR A 63 -4.61 -3.57 3.73
N ILE A 64 -3.65 -3.76 2.85
CA ILE A 64 -3.09 -5.08 2.52
C ILE A 64 -1.61 -5.15 2.89
N GLY A 65 -1.22 -6.17 3.66
CA GLY A 65 0.18 -6.45 3.99
C GLY A 65 0.47 -6.64 5.47
N GLY A 66 1.69 -6.31 5.91
CA GLY A 66 2.08 -6.45 7.32
C GLY A 66 1.29 -5.50 8.22
N LEU A 67 0.54 -6.06 9.16
CA LEU A 67 -0.32 -5.30 10.04
C LEU A 67 0.48 -4.62 11.17
N ARG A 68 0.19 -3.34 11.40
CA ARG A 68 0.83 -2.52 12.41
C ARG A 68 -0.22 -1.74 13.19
N LYS A 69 -0.28 -1.96 14.50
CA LYS A 69 -1.33 -1.43 15.37
C LYS A 69 -1.52 0.09 15.23
N PRO A 70 -0.50 0.96 15.32
CA PRO A 70 -0.73 2.41 15.26
C PRO A 70 -1.43 2.88 13.98
N ILE A 71 -1.05 2.30 12.83
CA ILE A 71 -1.64 2.67 11.54
C ILE A 71 -3.08 2.16 11.44
N LEU A 72 -3.35 0.97 11.95
CA LEU A 72 -4.69 0.39 11.92
C LEU A 72 -5.64 1.14 12.85
N GLU A 73 -5.16 1.61 14.00
CA GLU A 73 -5.93 2.47 14.90
C GLU A 73 -6.35 3.77 14.21
N GLU A 74 -5.44 4.42 13.48
CA GLU A 74 -5.74 5.62 12.68
C GLU A 74 -6.75 5.34 11.55
N ILE A 75 -6.59 4.22 10.84
CA ILE A 75 -7.50 3.82 9.75
C ILE A 75 -8.90 3.49 10.28
N LEU A 76 -9.02 2.76 11.39
CA LEU A 76 -10.28 2.46 12.03
C LEU A 76 -11.00 3.73 12.52
N GLU A 77 -10.25 4.63 13.16
CA GLU A 77 -10.76 5.94 13.59
C GLU A 77 -11.27 6.77 12.41
N ALA A 78 -10.51 6.81 11.32
CA ALA A 78 -10.92 7.54 10.12
C ALA A 78 -12.14 6.89 9.45
N GLY A 79 -12.12 5.57 9.30
CA GLY A 79 -13.19 4.82 8.64
C GLY A 79 -14.52 4.88 9.38
N SER A 80 -14.50 4.93 10.72
CA SER A 80 -15.72 5.07 11.53
C SER A 80 -16.48 6.38 11.30
N LYS A 81 -15.81 7.39 10.76
CA LYS A 81 -16.36 8.72 10.47
C LYS A 81 -16.90 8.85 9.04
N VAL A 82 -16.76 7.81 8.21
CA VAL A 82 -17.14 7.85 6.80
C VAL A 82 -18.34 6.94 6.57
N ASN A 83 -19.47 7.50 6.18
CA ASN A 83 -20.68 6.73 5.91
C ASN A 83 -20.52 5.77 4.73
N ALA A 84 -21.12 4.59 4.84
CA ALA A 84 -21.13 3.55 3.81
C ALA A 84 -19.71 3.12 3.33
N LEU A 85 -18.71 3.26 4.21
CA LEU A 85 -17.35 2.78 4.01
C LEU A 85 -17.14 1.47 4.76
N SER A 86 -16.59 0.49 4.06
CA SER A 86 -16.13 -0.78 4.63
C SER A 86 -14.61 -0.84 4.58
N LEU A 87 -13.98 -1.33 5.64
CA LEU A 87 -12.53 -1.48 5.75
C LEU A 87 -12.14 -2.95 5.63
N LEU A 88 -11.43 -3.31 4.56
CA LEU A 88 -10.88 -4.64 4.36
C LEU A 88 -9.40 -4.68 4.81
N ILE A 89 -9.13 -5.36 5.91
CA ILE A 89 -7.80 -5.47 6.51
C ILE A 89 -7.24 -6.87 6.24
N VAL A 90 -6.32 -6.95 5.28
CA VAL A 90 -5.72 -8.21 4.83
C VAL A 90 -4.28 -8.31 5.28
N GLY A 91 -3.93 -9.36 5.97
CA GLY A 91 -2.54 -9.63 6.30
C GLY A 91 -2.31 -10.19 7.69
N GLY A 92 -1.03 -10.30 8.02
CA GLY A 92 -0.58 -10.92 9.24
C GLY A 92 0.51 -10.11 9.96
N PRO A 93 1.02 -10.63 11.07
CA PRO A 93 2.11 -10.01 11.79
C PRO A 93 3.37 -10.03 10.94
N PRO A 94 4.29 -9.09 11.13
CA PRO A 94 5.65 -9.26 10.68
C PRO A 94 6.21 -10.56 11.26
N LYS A 95 6.93 -11.34 10.43
CA LYS A 95 7.54 -12.62 10.86
C LYS A 95 8.28 -12.46 12.18
N GLY A 96 8.07 -13.40 13.12
CA GLY A 96 8.76 -13.46 14.40
C GLY A 96 8.18 -12.57 15.52
N ARG A 97 7.02 -11.93 15.34
CA ARG A 97 6.33 -11.20 16.42
C ARG A 97 5.29 -12.08 17.11
N SER A 98 5.43 -12.21 18.42
CA SER A 98 4.39 -12.72 19.33
C SER A 98 3.31 -11.67 19.59
N GLY A 99 2.15 -12.07 20.11
CA GLY A 99 1.06 -11.15 20.49
C GLY A 99 0.17 -10.67 19.34
N TYR A 100 0.23 -11.35 18.18
CA TYR A 100 -0.58 -10.95 17.04
C TYR A 100 -2.09 -11.16 17.26
N SER A 101 -2.49 -12.32 17.78
CA SER A 101 -3.91 -12.61 18.03
C SER A 101 -4.51 -11.58 18.97
N GLN A 102 -3.81 -11.27 20.07
CA GLN A 102 -4.24 -10.23 20.99
C GLN A 102 -4.36 -8.85 20.32
N MET A 103 -3.41 -8.48 19.46
CA MET A 103 -3.48 -7.22 18.72
C MET A 103 -4.70 -7.15 17.80
N ILE A 104 -5.05 -8.25 17.13
CA ILE A 104 -6.24 -8.30 16.26
C ILE A 104 -7.50 -8.21 17.09
N GLU A 105 -7.62 -8.95 18.18
CA GLU A 105 -8.77 -8.89 19.09
C GLU A 105 -9.00 -7.46 19.62
N GLU A 106 -7.93 -6.75 20.00
CA GLU A 106 -7.99 -5.37 20.44
C GLU A 106 -8.48 -4.43 19.31
N LEU A 107 -8.01 -4.64 18.08
CA LEU A 107 -8.41 -3.84 16.92
C LEU A 107 -9.85 -4.13 16.47
N GLU A 108 -10.29 -5.38 16.52
CA GLU A 108 -11.68 -5.76 16.24
C GLU A 108 -12.63 -5.16 17.28
N LYS A 109 -12.27 -5.22 18.55
CA LYS A 109 -13.01 -4.55 19.63
C LYS A 109 -13.09 -3.03 19.40
N MET A 110 -11.97 -2.40 19.08
CA MET A 110 -11.93 -0.97 18.75
C MET A 110 -12.82 -0.64 17.55
N ALA A 111 -12.83 -1.46 16.51
CA ALA A 111 -13.68 -1.26 15.34
C ALA A 111 -15.16 -1.24 15.74
N VAL A 112 -15.60 -2.21 16.57
CA VAL A 112 -16.97 -2.28 17.10
C VAL A 112 -17.30 -1.05 17.97
N GLU A 113 -16.43 -0.70 18.92
CA GLU A 113 -16.63 0.44 19.82
C GLU A 113 -16.74 1.79 19.07
N LYS A 114 -16.02 1.93 17.97
CA LYS A 114 -16.06 3.13 17.13
C LYS A 114 -17.15 3.09 16.04
N GLY A 115 -17.83 1.97 15.85
CA GLY A 115 -18.79 1.78 14.77
C GLY A 115 -18.14 1.72 13.37
N ALA A 116 -16.85 1.35 13.28
CA ALA A 116 -16.18 1.12 12.01
C ALA A 116 -16.59 -0.24 11.42
N ASN A 117 -17.11 -0.25 10.20
CA ASN A 117 -17.36 -1.49 9.47
C ASN A 117 -16.04 -2.06 8.93
N ALA A 118 -15.39 -2.90 9.72
CA ALA A 118 -14.09 -3.46 9.40
C ALA A 118 -14.08 -4.98 9.42
N LYS A 119 -13.42 -5.59 8.43
CA LYS A 119 -13.19 -7.03 8.34
C LYS A 119 -11.71 -7.34 8.33
N PHE A 120 -11.27 -8.15 9.27
CA PHE A 120 -9.91 -8.68 9.37
C PHE A 120 -9.88 -10.10 8.82
N THR A 121 -9.10 -10.34 7.76
CA THR A 121 -9.02 -11.68 7.14
C THR A 121 -7.94 -12.57 7.77
N GLY A 122 -7.00 -11.97 8.50
CA GLY A 122 -5.75 -12.65 8.80
C GLY A 122 -4.85 -12.79 7.55
N PRO A 123 -3.75 -13.57 7.65
CA PRO A 123 -2.89 -13.84 6.51
C PRO A 123 -3.59 -14.76 5.52
N LEU A 124 -3.66 -14.32 4.26
CA LEU A 124 -4.19 -15.09 3.14
C LEU A 124 -3.05 -15.65 2.26
N PRO A 125 -3.29 -16.76 1.54
CA PRO A 125 -2.37 -17.26 0.53
C PRO A 125 -2.06 -16.19 -0.53
N TYR A 126 -0.83 -16.17 -1.04
CA TYR A 126 -0.44 -15.19 -2.06
C TYR A 126 -1.31 -15.26 -3.32
N SER A 127 -1.78 -16.45 -3.68
CA SER A 127 -2.71 -16.66 -4.80
C SER A 127 -4.02 -15.88 -4.69
N MET A 128 -4.44 -15.48 -3.49
CA MET A 128 -5.66 -14.69 -3.25
C MET A 128 -5.42 -13.17 -3.28
N MET A 129 -4.19 -12.71 -3.47
CA MET A 129 -3.90 -11.27 -3.42
C MET A 129 -4.60 -10.51 -4.54
N ASN A 130 -4.75 -11.12 -5.72
CA ASN A 130 -5.44 -10.52 -6.85
C ASN A 130 -6.91 -10.20 -6.49
N GLU A 131 -7.59 -11.15 -5.84
CA GLU A 131 -8.97 -10.98 -5.36
C GLU A 131 -9.06 -9.89 -4.28
N CYS A 132 -8.06 -9.84 -3.38
CA CYS A 132 -8.01 -8.80 -2.35
C CYS A 132 -7.88 -7.39 -2.95
N TYR A 133 -7.04 -7.20 -3.97
CA TYR A 133 -6.92 -5.91 -4.64
C TYR A 133 -8.16 -5.59 -5.47
N ALA A 134 -8.69 -6.55 -6.21
CA ALA A 134 -9.89 -6.37 -7.03
C ALA A 134 -11.15 -6.06 -6.20
N ALA A 135 -11.20 -6.50 -4.95
CA ALA A 135 -12.27 -6.18 -4.02
C ALA A 135 -12.26 -4.73 -3.54
N CYS A 136 -11.13 -4.02 -3.68
CA CYS A 136 -10.96 -2.69 -3.13
C CYS A 136 -11.37 -1.59 -4.11
N ASP A 137 -12.16 -0.62 -3.66
CA ASP A 137 -12.41 0.64 -4.35
C ASP A 137 -11.32 1.68 -4.11
N ILE A 138 -10.60 1.56 -2.98
CA ILE A 138 -9.53 2.44 -2.51
C ILE A 138 -8.48 1.58 -1.82
N LEU A 139 -7.19 1.84 -2.03
CA LEU A 139 -6.15 1.20 -1.24
C LEU A 139 -5.43 2.21 -0.33
N ILE A 140 -5.35 1.90 0.95
CA ILE A 140 -4.57 2.67 1.91
C ILE A 140 -3.17 2.11 1.97
N VAL A 141 -2.20 2.89 1.49
CA VAL A 141 -0.78 2.56 1.57
C VAL A 141 -0.21 3.26 2.80
N GLY A 142 -0.34 2.62 3.94
CA GLY A 142 0.03 3.17 5.23
C GLY A 142 1.49 3.60 5.36
N HIS A 143 1.80 4.25 6.47
CA HIS A 143 3.13 4.78 6.76
C HIS A 143 4.16 3.67 7.02
N TYR A 144 5.41 3.88 6.60
CA TYR A 144 6.53 3.10 7.12
C TYR A 144 6.91 3.62 8.50
N VAL A 145 6.96 2.72 9.47
CA VAL A 145 7.47 3.02 10.81
C VAL A 145 9.00 3.18 10.81
N ASP A 146 9.68 2.55 9.83
CA ASP A 146 11.12 2.67 9.69
C ASP A 146 11.48 3.92 8.87
N GLU A 147 11.96 4.94 9.56
CA GLU A 147 12.40 6.21 8.95
C GLU A 147 13.47 6.04 7.87
N ARG A 148 14.23 4.94 7.92
CA ARG A 148 15.30 4.64 6.96
C ARG A 148 14.79 4.30 5.57
N LEU A 149 13.59 3.74 5.49
CA LEU A 149 12.94 3.34 4.25
C LEU A 149 11.78 4.26 3.87
N ARG A 150 11.32 5.09 4.78
CA ARG A 150 10.13 5.93 4.62
C ARG A 150 10.12 6.74 3.35
N ASP A 151 11.22 7.45 3.08
CA ASP A 151 11.32 8.39 1.96
C ASP A 151 11.81 7.73 0.66
N PHE A 152 12.38 6.52 0.75
CA PHE A 152 13.02 5.85 -0.37
C PHE A 152 12.26 4.62 -0.89
N ALA A 153 11.32 4.09 -0.11
CA ALA A 153 10.65 2.86 -0.50
C ALA A 153 9.41 3.11 -1.35
N VAL A 154 9.37 2.44 -2.50
CA VAL A 154 8.15 2.20 -3.26
C VAL A 154 7.60 0.84 -2.82
N PRO A 155 6.52 0.80 -2.03
CA PRO A 155 5.97 -0.47 -1.56
C PRO A 155 5.28 -1.21 -2.71
N LYS A 156 5.47 -2.53 -2.79
CA LYS A 156 4.81 -3.38 -3.80
C LYS A 156 3.30 -3.12 -3.89
N LYS A 157 2.62 -3.01 -2.76
CA LYS A 157 1.17 -2.75 -2.70
C LYS A 157 0.72 -1.48 -3.43
N LEU A 158 1.58 -0.47 -3.60
CA LEU A 158 1.28 0.70 -4.41
C LEU A 158 1.19 0.32 -5.89
N LEU A 159 2.18 -0.44 -6.37
CA LEU A 159 2.23 -0.90 -7.76
C LEU A 159 1.13 -1.93 -8.04
N ASP A 160 0.86 -2.82 -7.09
CA ASP A 160 -0.26 -3.76 -7.20
C ASP A 160 -1.60 -3.03 -7.32
N ALA A 161 -1.86 -2.02 -6.48
CA ALA A 161 -3.09 -1.23 -6.59
C ALA A 161 -3.22 -0.56 -7.97
N MET A 162 -2.14 0.01 -8.50
CA MET A 162 -2.11 0.58 -9.85
C MET A 162 -2.44 -0.49 -10.90
N ALA A 163 -1.90 -1.70 -10.76
CA ALA A 163 -2.15 -2.84 -11.64
C ALA A 163 -3.63 -3.27 -11.64
N TYR A 164 -4.31 -3.18 -10.51
CA TYR A 164 -5.73 -3.53 -10.36
C TYR A 164 -6.69 -2.33 -10.52
N LYS A 165 -6.23 -1.18 -11.03
CA LYS A 165 -7.02 0.06 -11.21
C LYS A 165 -7.62 0.60 -9.91
N VAL A 166 -6.96 0.37 -8.79
CA VAL A 166 -7.40 0.83 -7.48
C VAL A 166 -6.66 2.12 -7.14
N PRO A 167 -7.36 3.24 -6.94
CA PRO A 167 -6.75 4.49 -6.50
C PRO A 167 -6.15 4.32 -5.10
N VAL A 168 -5.02 4.99 -4.86
CA VAL A 168 -4.30 4.86 -3.60
C VAL A 168 -4.38 6.12 -2.74
N ILE A 169 -4.34 5.93 -1.42
CA ILE A 169 -4.04 6.99 -0.47
C ILE A 169 -2.65 6.70 0.11
N VAL A 170 -1.74 7.64 -0.03
CA VAL A 170 -0.37 7.52 0.48
C VAL A 170 -0.02 8.68 1.41
N GLY A 171 0.85 8.43 2.39
CA GLY A 171 1.43 9.52 3.18
C GLY A 171 2.43 10.36 2.36
N PRO A 172 2.80 11.58 2.85
CA PRO A 172 3.65 12.54 2.13
C PRO A 172 5.14 12.16 2.14
N TYR A 173 5.46 10.95 1.69
CA TYR A 173 6.82 10.43 1.61
C TYR A 173 7.31 10.41 0.17
N GLU A 174 8.53 10.90 -0.08
CA GLU A 174 9.04 11.34 -1.36
C GLU A 174 8.86 10.32 -2.50
N ALA A 175 9.33 9.07 -2.34
CA ALA A 175 9.29 8.09 -3.43
C ALA A 175 7.86 7.76 -3.91
N ARG A 176 6.91 7.60 -2.97
CA ARG A 176 5.53 7.27 -3.31
C ARG A 176 4.72 8.50 -3.69
N LYS A 177 4.99 9.65 -3.06
CA LYS A 177 4.40 10.94 -3.41
C LYS A 177 4.63 11.26 -4.88
N LYS A 178 5.88 11.18 -5.35
CA LYS A 178 6.23 11.42 -6.77
C LYS A 178 5.45 10.53 -7.74
N ILE A 179 5.28 9.25 -7.42
CA ILE A 179 4.51 8.33 -8.26
C ILE A 179 3.05 8.77 -8.32
N VAL A 180 2.44 9.00 -7.16
CA VAL A 180 1.02 9.33 -7.06
C VAL A 180 0.70 10.66 -7.73
N GLU A 181 1.52 11.70 -7.51
CA GLU A 181 1.34 13.03 -8.13
C GLU A 181 1.62 13.00 -9.64
N ARG A 182 2.72 12.34 -10.06
CA ARG A 182 3.09 12.25 -11.48
C ARG A 182 2.02 11.60 -12.34
N TYR A 183 1.40 10.55 -11.82
CA TYR A 183 0.43 9.76 -12.59
C TYR A 183 -1.02 10.04 -12.21
N GLU A 184 -1.29 10.93 -11.28
CA GLU A 184 -2.64 11.21 -10.76
C GLU A 184 -3.42 9.93 -10.41
N CYS A 185 -2.75 8.95 -9.81
CA CYS A 185 -3.31 7.63 -9.53
C CYS A 185 -3.83 7.47 -8.08
N GLY A 186 -3.92 8.57 -7.34
CA GLY A 186 -4.37 8.58 -5.96
C GLY A 186 -4.20 9.93 -5.30
N ILE A 187 -4.17 9.93 -3.98
CA ILE A 187 -4.07 11.14 -3.17
C ILE A 187 -2.93 11.02 -2.17
N VAL A 188 -2.14 12.08 -2.06
CA VAL A 188 -1.11 12.23 -1.02
C VAL A 188 -1.74 12.98 0.14
N SER A 189 -1.87 12.33 1.30
CA SER A 189 -2.52 12.93 2.47
C SER A 189 -2.07 12.26 3.76
N ASP A 190 -2.10 13.00 4.84
CA ASP A 190 -2.05 12.56 6.24
C ASP A 190 -3.41 12.65 6.94
N ASP A 191 -4.42 13.26 6.30
CA ASP A 191 -5.81 13.31 6.76
C ASP A 191 -6.62 12.17 6.10
N TRP A 192 -6.61 11.01 6.75
CA TRP A 192 -7.33 9.83 6.27
C TRP A 192 -8.85 10.06 6.18
N THR A 193 -9.45 10.73 7.17
CA THR A 193 -10.91 10.95 7.23
C THR A 193 -11.39 11.77 6.04
N LYS A 194 -10.75 12.90 5.80
CA LYS A 194 -11.09 13.79 4.67
C LYS A 194 -10.93 13.08 3.34
N THR A 195 -9.83 12.36 3.18
CA THR A 195 -9.49 11.71 1.92
C THR A 195 -10.39 10.51 1.64
N LEU A 196 -10.67 9.69 2.64
CA LEU A 196 -11.62 8.58 2.53
C LEU A 196 -13.03 9.10 2.22
N THR A 197 -13.50 10.16 2.90
CA THR A 197 -14.81 10.80 2.62
C THR A 197 -14.89 11.26 1.16
N MET A 198 -13.87 11.95 0.68
CA MET A 198 -13.84 12.44 -0.71
C MET A 198 -13.89 11.30 -1.72
N LEU A 199 -13.02 10.30 -1.56
CA LEU A 199 -12.96 9.17 -2.49
C LEU A 199 -14.19 8.28 -2.38
N SER A 200 -14.80 8.09 -1.21
CA SER A 200 -16.04 7.31 -1.06
C SER A 200 -17.20 7.92 -1.83
N ASN A 201 -17.30 9.23 -1.85
CA ASN A 201 -18.40 9.96 -2.48
C ASN A 201 -18.22 10.18 -4.00
N ASP A 202 -17.01 10.02 -4.53
CA ASP A 202 -16.75 10.30 -5.95
C ASP A 202 -16.26 9.05 -6.71
N LYS A 203 -17.20 8.26 -7.21
CA LYS A 203 -16.93 7.09 -8.05
C LYS A 203 -16.20 7.45 -9.35
N LYS A 204 -16.48 8.63 -9.94
CA LYS A 204 -15.84 9.05 -11.20
C LYS A 204 -14.37 9.37 -10.96
N LEU A 205 -14.07 10.01 -9.84
CA LEU A 205 -12.69 10.31 -9.43
C LEU A 205 -11.92 9.02 -9.17
N ARG A 206 -12.49 8.06 -8.42
CA ARG A 206 -11.87 6.73 -8.20
C ARG A 206 -11.54 6.05 -9.51
N LYS A 207 -12.50 6.02 -10.45
CA LYS A 207 -12.30 5.41 -11.77
C LYS A 207 -11.18 6.12 -12.54
N LYS A 208 -11.18 7.45 -12.60
CA LYS A 208 -10.13 8.23 -13.29
C LYS A 208 -8.75 7.90 -12.73
N MET A 209 -8.61 7.95 -11.41
CA MET A 209 -7.33 7.66 -10.75
C MET A 209 -6.87 6.21 -10.96
N GLY A 210 -7.79 5.25 -10.88
CA GLY A 210 -7.49 3.85 -11.15
C GLY A 210 -7.04 3.60 -12.58
N ASP A 211 -7.72 4.16 -13.58
CA ASP A 211 -7.34 4.05 -14.99
C ASP A 211 -5.96 4.68 -15.26
N ASN A 212 -5.68 5.83 -14.65
CA ASN A 212 -4.37 6.49 -14.72
C ASN A 212 -3.26 5.60 -14.12
N GLY A 213 -3.54 5.01 -12.95
CA GLY A 213 -2.62 4.09 -12.29
C GLY A 213 -2.28 2.89 -13.16
N PHE A 214 -3.30 2.26 -13.75
CA PHE A 214 -3.10 1.11 -14.62
C PHE A 214 -2.30 1.43 -15.88
N LYS A 215 -2.60 2.58 -16.51
CA LYS A 215 -1.80 3.05 -17.66
C LYS A 215 -0.32 3.25 -17.28
N ALA A 216 -0.06 3.87 -16.14
CA ALA A 216 1.29 4.07 -15.65
C ALA A 216 1.98 2.75 -15.31
N PHE A 217 1.26 1.79 -14.70
CA PHE A 217 1.76 0.46 -14.40
C PHE A 217 2.23 -0.26 -15.67
N LYS A 218 1.38 -0.35 -16.69
CA LYS A 218 1.70 -0.99 -17.98
C LYS A 218 2.93 -0.39 -18.65
N MET A 219 3.10 0.92 -18.57
CA MET A 219 4.16 1.63 -19.29
C MET A 219 5.51 1.65 -18.56
N ASN A 220 5.52 1.53 -17.22
CA ASN A 220 6.71 1.86 -16.46
C ASN A 220 7.07 0.85 -15.35
N TYR A 221 6.15 -0.02 -14.95
CA TYR A 221 6.33 -0.85 -13.75
C TYR A 221 6.10 -2.34 -13.98
N SER A 222 5.39 -2.74 -15.02
CA SER A 222 5.25 -4.15 -15.42
C SER A 222 6.60 -4.77 -15.76
N TRP A 223 6.75 -6.07 -15.53
CA TRP A 223 7.96 -6.83 -15.87
C TRP A 223 7.93 -7.42 -17.29
N ASP A 224 7.05 -6.97 -18.15
CA ASP A 224 6.99 -7.36 -19.57
C ASP A 224 8.01 -6.61 -20.41
#